data_84d1ac5b9d44531b20e49524b37cc4b2
#
_entry.id   84d1ac5b9d44531b20e49524b37cc4b2
#
_cell.length_a   1.000
_cell.length_b   1.000
_cell.length_c   1.000
_cell.angle_alpha   90.00
_cell.angle_beta   90.00
_cell.angle_gamma   90.00
#
_symmetry.space_group_name_H-M   'P 1'
#
loop_
_entity.id
_entity.type
_entity.pdbx_description
1 polymer ?
#
loop_
_entity_poly.entity_id
_entity_poly.type
_entity_poly.pdbx_seq_one_letter_code
_entity_poly.pdbx_strand_id
1 'polypeptide(L)'
;MKHEELITQPGTIVSHFKRNGYIKNCKENGIPCDQSAYLYKVIGVARHTENDNQLVVYEALYNMVGKNGMNISVGDLFVRTYRDFVSEVDTIKYPIEKYPDYTQQYRFEVFKSENLAEKMRDWFKGEQK
;
A
#
# COMPACT_ATOMS: atom_id res chain seq x y z
N MET A 1 17.08 -9.81 -6.18
CA MET A 1 16.57 -9.54 -4.80
C MET A 1 15.20 -10.19 -4.64
N LYS A 2 14.99 -10.91 -3.55
CA LYS A 2 13.70 -11.56 -3.30
C LYS A 2 12.62 -10.54 -3.01
N HIS A 3 11.35 -10.90 -3.27
CA HIS A 3 10.19 -10.04 -3.03
C HIS A 3 10.20 -9.45 -1.61
N GLU A 4 10.38 -10.29 -0.60
CA GLU A 4 10.39 -9.84 0.80
C GLU A 4 11.51 -8.84 1.11
N GLU A 5 12.66 -8.99 0.47
CA GLU A 5 13.77 -8.05 0.63
C GLU A 5 13.46 -6.70 -0.02
N LEU A 6 12.83 -6.73 -1.19
CA LEU A 6 12.44 -5.50 -1.91
C LEU A 6 11.44 -4.67 -1.14
N ILE A 7 10.37 -5.30 -0.66
CA ILE A 7 9.26 -4.57 -0.02
C ILE A 7 9.60 -4.11 1.40
N THR A 8 10.68 -4.57 1.99
CA THR A 8 11.10 -4.13 3.34
C THR A 8 12.25 -3.12 3.31
N GLN A 9 12.70 -2.70 2.13
CA GLN A 9 13.74 -1.67 2.00
C GLN A 9 13.20 -0.29 2.41
N PRO A 10 13.91 0.46 3.26
CA PRO A 10 13.50 1.82 3.61
C PRO A 10 13.32 2.69 2.36
N GLY A 11 12.24 3.43 2.31
CA GLY A 11 11.90 4.31 1.18
C GLY A 11 11.12 3.65 0.05
N THR A 12 10.94 2.34 0.07
CA THR A 12 10.15 1.65 -0.94
C THR A 12 8.67 2.01 -0.81
N ILE A 13 8.03 2.33 -1.93
CA ILE A 13 6.58 2.52 -1.99
C ILE A 13 5.94 1.17 -2.30
N VAL A 14 4.98 0.77 -1.47
CA VAL A 14 4.26 -0.49 -1.63
C VAL A 14 2.76 -0.23 -1.76
N SER A 15 2.08 -1.12 -2.48
CA SER A 15 0.62 -1.11 -2.62
C SER A 15 0.00 -2.26 -1.83
N HIS A 16 -1.05 -1.94 -1.08
CA HIS A 16 -1.86 -2.96 -0.38
C HIS A 16 -2.79 -3.64 -1.40
N PHE A 17 -3.06 -4.92 -1.21
CA PHE A 17 -3.85 -5.72 -2.16
C PHE A 17 -5.27 -5.20 -2.40
N LYS A 18 -5.84 -4.42 -1.48
CA LYS A 18 -7.19 -3.84 -1.63
C LYS A 18 -7.24 -2.64 -2.58
N ARG A 19 -6.08 -2.10 -3.00
CA ARG A 19 -6.01 -0.93 -3.87
C ARG A 19 -6.77 -1.11 -5.18
N ASN A 20 -6.59 -2.26 -5.84
CA ASN A 20 -7.21 -2.50 -7.15
C ASN A 20 -8.75 -2.44 -7.08
N GLY A 21 -9.32 -3.02 -6.04
CA GLY A 21 -10.78 -2.96 -5.81
C GLY A 21 -11.27 -1.54 -5.57
N TYR A 22 -10.52 -0.75 -4.81
CA TYR A 22 -10.85 0.66 -4.56
C TYR A 22 -10.86 1.46 -5.86
N ILE A 23 -9.80 1.36 -6.66
CA ILE A 23 -9.66 2.09 -7.94
C ILE A 23 -10.81 1.72 -8.89
N LYS A 24 -11.09 0.44 -9.02
CA LYS A 24 -12.17 -0.04 -9.88
C LYS A 24 -13.54 0.47 -9.43
N ASN A 25 -13.80 0.44 -8.13
CA ASN A 25 -15.05 0.96 -7.57
C ASN A 25 -15.25 2.44 -7.87
N CYS A 26 -14.20 3.24 -7.75
CA CYS A 26 -14.24 4.67 -8.10
C CYS A 26 -14.61 4.87 -9.56
N LYS A 27 -13.97 4.12 -10.47
CA LYS A 27 -14.23 4.22 -11.91
C LYS A 27 -15.67 3.81 -12.26
N GLU A 28 -16.15 2.72 -11.69
CA GLU A 28 -17.50 2.21 -11.97
C GLU A 28 -18.60 3.15 -11.48
N ASN A 29 -18.34 3.88 -10.40
CA ASN A 29 -19.34 4.77 -9.79
C ASN A 29 -19.12 6.24 -10.15
N GLY A 30 -18.16 6.55 -11.02
CA GLY A 30 -17.86 7.92 -11.42
C GLY A 30 -17.41 8.81 -10.27
N ILE A 31 -16.81 8.22 -9.23
CA ILE A 31 -16.33 8.93 -8.05
C ILE A 31 -14.88 9.35 -8.27
N PRO A 32 -14.47 10.58 -7.87
CA PRO A 32 -13.06 10.95 -7.90
C PRO A 32 -12.21 9.95 -7.12
N CYS A 33 -11.13 9.51 -7.73
CA CYS A 33 -10.26 8.47 -7.20
C CYS A 33 -9.00 9.09 -6.62
N ASP A 34 -8.71 8.82 -5.34
CA ASP A 34 -7.43 9.16 -4.76
C ASP A 34 -6.38 8.19 -5.28
N GLN A 35 -5.48 8.66 -6.13
CA GLN A 35 -4.45 7.84 -6.75
C GLN A 35 -3.42 7.32 -5.76
N SER A 36 -3.34 7.89 -4.56
CA SER A 36 -2.44 7.45 -3.50
C SER A 36 -3.09 6.45 -2.53
N ALA A 37 -4.40 6.17 -2.68
CA ALA A 37 -5.10 5.26 -1.79
C ALA A 37 -4.42 3.89 -1.70
N TYR A 38 -4.28 3.38 -0.47
CA TYR A 38 -3.61 2.12 -0.16
C TYR A 38 -2.13 2.05 -0.58
N LEU A 39 -1.49 3.21 -0.77
CA LEU A 39 -0.04 3.29 -0.94
C LEU A 39 0.63 3.63 0.38
N TYR A 40 1.75 2.99 0.63
CA TYR A 40 2.54 3.17 1.85
C TYR A 40 4.01 3.28 1.51
N LYS A 41 4.73 4.04 2.33
CA LYS A 41 6.19 4.12 2.25
C LYS A 41 6.78 3.31 3.39
N VAL A 42 7.65 2.38 3.08
CA VAL A 42 8.35 1.61 4.11
C VAL A 42 9.38 2.52 4.78
N ILE A 43 9.30 2.60 6.11
CA ILE A 43 10.25 3.37 6.92
C ILE A 43 11.45 2.49 7.28
N GLY A 44 11.20 1.26 7.66
CA GLY A 44 12.26 0.32 8.01
C GLY A 44 11.74 -0.87 8.80
N VAL A 45 12.67 -1.70 9.23
CA VAL A 45 12.40 -2.87 10.07
C VAL A 45 12.87 -2.55 11.49
N ALA A 46 11.96 -2.63 12.45
CA ALA A 46 12.22 -2.40 13.86
C ALA A 46 12.21 -3.74 14.61
N ARG A 47 12.79 -3.75 15.80
CA ARG A 47 12.76 -4.90 16.68
C ARG A 47 11.80 -4.61 17.84
N HIS A 48 10.90 -5.55 18.13
CA HIS A 48 10.04 -5.45 19.30
C HIS A 48 10.86 -5.76 20.56
N THR A 49 10.86 -4.84 21.53
CA THR A 49 11.73 -4.95 22.70
C THR A 49 11.36 -6.08 23.66
N GLU A 50 10.10 -6.51 23.66
CA GLU A 50 9.62 -7.53 24.58
C GLU A 50 9.81 -8.96 24.09
N ASN A 51 9.65 -9.19 22.77
CA ASN A 51 9.66 -10.54 22.20
C ASN A 51 10.68 -10.74 21.09
N ASP A 52 11.47 -9.71 20.78
CA ASP A 52 12.52 -9.72 19.77
C ASP A 52 12.01 -9.99 18.34
N ASN A 53 10.71 -9.89 18.10
CA ASN A 53 10.14 -10.00 16.76
C ASN A 53 10.54 -8.81 15.90
N GLN A 54 10.76 -9.07 14.61
CA GLN A 54 10.95 -8.01 13.65
C GLN A 54 9.60 -7.43 13.24
N LEU A 55 9.51 -6.10 13.19
CA LEU A 55 8.32 -5.35 12.80
C LEU A 55 8.68 -4.48 11.60
N VAL A 56 7.82 -4.46 10.59
CA VAL A 56 7.95 -3.50 9.50
C VAL A 56 7.15 -2.26 9.87
N VAL A 57 7.81 -1.10 9.86
CA VAL A 57 7.21 0.21 10.09
C VAL A 57 6.95 0.84 8.73
N TYR A 58 5.72 1.27 8.48
CA TYR A 58 5.33 1.86 7.21
C TYR A 58 4.39 3.03 7.41
N GLU A 59 4.43 3.97 6.48
CA GLU A 59 3.76 5.27 6.56
C GLU A 59 2.68 5.37 5.49
N ALA A 60 1.48 5.81 5.87
CA ALA A 60 0.40 6.04 4.92
C ALA A 60 0.69 7.24 4.04
N LEU A 61 0.42 7.10 2.74
CA LEU A 61 0.56 8.16 1.74
C LEU A 61 -0.80 8.71 1.29
N TYR A 62 -1.87 8.42 2.03
CA TYR A 62 -3.23 8.79 1.66
C TYR A 62 -4.06 9.11 2.89
N ASN A 63 -5.20 9.78 2.66
CA ASN A 63 -6.21 10.02 3.68
C ASN A 63 -7.42 9.13 3.39
N MET A 64 -8.03 8.57 4.42
CA MET A 64 -9.23 7.76 4.27
C MET A 64 -10.07 7.81 5.55
N VAL A 65 -11.38 7.96 5.38
CA VAL A 65 -12.31 7.87 6.50
C VAL A 65 -12.79 6.43 6.63
N GLY A 66 -12.47 5.80 7.74
CA GLY A 66 -12.87 4.43 8.02
C GLY A 66 -14.30 4.34 8.54
N LYS A 67 -14.97 3.21 8.25
CA LYS A 67 -16.36 2.97 8.66
C LYS A 67 -16.55 2.96 10.18
N ASN A 68 -15.51 2.64 10.94
CA ASN A 68 -15.54 2.54 12.40
C ASN A 68 -14.92 3.76 13.10
N GLY A 69 -14.86 4.91 12.41
CA GLY A 69 -14.24 6.11 12.96
C GLY A 69 -12.71 6.07 13.00
N MET A 70 -12.10 5.01 12.49
CA MET A 70 -10.64 4.92 12.36
C MET A 70 -10.22 5.59 11.05
N ASN A 71 -9.88 6.86 11.15
CA ASN A 71 -9.41 7.61 9.99
C ASN A 71 -7.90 7.38 9.79
N ILE A 72 -7.51 7.30 8.53
CA ILE A 72 -6.10 7.26 8.13
C ILE A 72 -5.74 8.62 7.57
N SER A 73 -4.61 9.16 7.99
CA SER A 73 -4.07 10.43 7.50
C SER A 73 -2.68 10.20 6.91
N VAL A 74 -2.34 10.98 5.90
CA VAL A 74 -0.97 11.00 5.36
C VAL A 74 0.01 11.22 6.51
N GLY A 75 1.03 10.38 6.60
CA GLY A 75 2.04 10.44 7.64
C GLY A 75 1.78 9.51 8.82
N ASP A 76 0.59 8.93 8.94
CA ASP A 76 0.31 7.94 9.98
C ASP A 76 1.24 6.74 9.83
N LEU A 77 1.82 6.33 10.96
CA LEU A 77 2.73 5.19 11.00
C LEU A 77 1.98 3.94 11.45
N PHE A 78 2.25 2.85 10.76
CA PHE A 78 1.72 1.53 11.07
C PHE A 78 2.86 0.55 11.27
N VAL A 79 2.58 -0.52 12.00
CA VAL A 79 3.50 -1.63 12.17
C VAL A 79 2.78 -2.94 11.92
N ARG A 80 3.49 -3.88 11.29
CA ARG A 80 3.09 -5.28 11.18
C ARG A 80 4.31 -6.14 11.48
N THR A 81 4.09 -7.35 11.97
CA THR A 81 5.20 -8.30 12.05
C THR A 81 5.78 -8.51 10.65
N TYR A 82 7.09 -8.74 10.56
CA TYR A 82 7.75 -8.99 9.29
C TYR A 82 7.04 -10.10 8.52
N ARG A 83 6.75 -11.21 9.21
CA ARG A 83 6.06 -12.37 8.64
C ARG A 83 4.71 -11.99 8.00
N ASP A 84 3.93 -11.18 8.71
CA ASP A 84 2.62 -10.75 8.22
C ASP A 84 2.74 -9.78 7.05
N PHE A 85 3.69 -8.86 7.13
CA PHE A 85 3.91 -7.86 6.08
C PHE A 85 4.31 -8.49 4.74
N VAL A 86 5.14 -9.52 4.76
CA VAL A 86 5.61 -10.19 3.53
C VAL A 86 4.72 -11.35 3.09
N SER A 87 3.62 -11.60 3.78
CA SER A 87 2.75 -12.74 3.52
C SER A 87 1.93 -12.57 2.24
N GLU A 88 1.49 -13.71 1.71
CA GLU A 88 0.53 -13.72 0.62
C GLU A 88 -0.87 -13.30 1.11
N VAL A 89 -1.70 -12.85 0.17
CA VAL A 89 -3.11 -12.55 0.45
C VAL A 89 -3.80 -13.83 0.93
N ASP A 90 -4.57 -13.72 2.01
CA ASP A 90 -5.36 -14.84 2.54
C ASP A 90 -6.55 -15.11 1.61
N THR A 91 -6.41 -16.12 0.75
CA THR A 91 -7.43 -16.50 -0.24
C THR A 91 -8.63 -17.21 0.38
N ILE A 92 -8.53 -17.65 1.63
CA ILE A 92 -9.68 -18.21 2.38
C ILE A 92 -10.59 -17.06 2.82
N LYS A 93 -10.01 -16.00 3.38
CA LYS A 93 -10.74 -14.80 3.79
C LYS A 93 -11.22 -13.98 2.59
N TYR A 94 -10.41 -13.92 1.53
CA TYR A 94 -10.69 -13.13 0.32
C TYR A 94 -10.64 -14.02 -0.92
N PRO A 95 -11.62 -14.94 -1.11
CA PRO A 95 -11.64 -15.78 -2.31
C PRO A 95 -11.88 -14.94 -3.56
N ILE A 96 -11.21 -15.33 -4.65
CA ILE A 96 -11.26 -14.57 -5.92
C ILE A 96 -12.69 -14.52 -6.50
N GLU A 97 -13.51 -15.52 -6.25
CA GLU A 97 -14.90 -15.56 -6.71
C GLU A 97 -15.73 -14.42 -6.10
N LYS A 98 -15.44 -14.06 -4.85
CA LYS A 98 -16.12 -12.98 -4.12
C LYS A 98 -15.41 -11.63 -4.26
N TYR A 99 -14.10 -11.65 -4.42
CA TYR A 99 -13.24 -10.47 -4.52
C TYR A 99 -12.40 -10.52 -5.80
N PRO A 100 -13.03 -10.46 -7.00
CA PRO A 100 -12.32 -10.66 -8.26
C PRO A 100 -11.25 -9.60 -8.56
N ASP A 101 -11.29 -8.46 -7.86
CA ASP A 101 -10.34 -7.37 -8.05
C ASP A 101 -9.11 -7.48 -7.16
N TYR A 102 -9.11 -8.43 -6.21
CA TYR A 102 -7.96 -8.68 -5.34
C TYR A 102 -7.01 -9.65 -6.03
N THR A 103 -6.39 -9.18 -7.11
CA THR A 103 -5.54 -10.00 -7.98
C THR A 103 -4.09 -10.04 -7.55
N GLN A 104 -3.71 -9.21 -6.59
CA GLN A 104 -2.35 -9.15 -6.08
C GLN A 104 -2.03 -10.43 -5.28
N GLN A 105 -0.89 -11.06 -5.54
CA GLN A 105 -0.49 -12.29 -4.85
C GLN A 105 -0.14 -12.03 -3.40
N TYR A 106 0.63 -10.98 -3.13
CA TYR A 106 1.10 -10.64 -1.79
C TYR A 106 0.28 -9.52 -1.19
N ARG A 107 0.22 -9.50 0.14
CA ARG A 107 -0.46 -8.43 0.90
C ARG A 107 0.04 -7.05 0.50
N PHE A 108 1.36 -6.92 0.36
CA PHE A 108 2.02 -5.73 -0.14
C PHE A 108 2.95 -6.09 -1.28
N GLU A 109 2.93 -5.29 -2.34
CA GLU A 109 3.85 -5.44 -3.47
C GLU A 109 4.46 -4.09 -3.80
N VAL A 110 5.66 -4.10 -4.38
CA VAL A 110 6.30 -2.86 -4.83
C VAL A 110 5.36 -2.16 -5.80
N PHE A 111 5.08 -0.89 -5.54
CA PHE A 111 4.26 -0.08 -6.42
C PHE A 111 5.07 0.27 -7.67
N LYS A 112 4.75 -0.39 -8.77
CA LYS A 112 5.37 -0.12 -10.06
C LYS A 112 4.63 1.02 -10.72
N SER A 113 5.22 2.19 -10.64
CA SER A 113 4.61 3.36 -11.20
C SER A 113 5.30 3.82 -12.46
N GLU A 114 5.08 3.14 -13.56
CA GLU A 114 5.27 3.80 -14.85
C GLU A 114 4.42 5.07 -14.88
N ASN A 115 3.19 4.96 -14.34
CA ASN A 115 2.26 6.07 -14.22
C ASN A 115 2.69 7.13 -13.20
N LEU A 116 3.37 6.76 -12.09
CA LEU A 116 3.85 7.75 -11.12
C LEU A 116 5.01 8.56 -11.69
N ALA A 117 5.93 7.91 -12.40
CA ALA A 117 7.03 8.60 -13.07
C ALA A 117 6.52 9.57 -14.12
N GLU A 118 5.50 9.19 -14.91
CA GLU A 118 4.86 10.08 -15.87
C GLU A 118 4.14 11.24 -15.18
N LYS A 119 3.38 10.98 -14.12
CA LYS A 119 2.70 12.01 -13.35
C LYS A 119 3.68 12.97 -12.69
N MET A 120 4.78 12.47 -12.18
CA MET A 120 5.84 13.32 -11.62
C MET A 120 6.51 14.16 -12.69
N ARG A 121 6.75 13.62 -13.89
CA ARG A 121 7.28 14.39 -15.03
C ARG A 121 6.33 15.49 -15.44
N ASP A 122 5.03 15.19 -15.54
CA ASP A 122 4.01 16.18 -15.90
C ASP A 122 3.90 17.26 -14.83
N TRP A 123 4.05 16.88 -13.57
CA TRP A 123 4.04 17.79 -12.44
C TRP A 123 5.23 18.75 -12.50
N PHE A 124 6.44 18.23 -12.77
CA PHE A 124 7.64 19.06 -12.94
C PHE A 124 7.55 19.95 -14.17
N LYS A 125 6.99 19.47 -15.27
CA LYS A 125 6.75 20.30 -16.46
C LYS A 125 5.79 21.44 -16.18
N GLY A 126 4.79 21.23 -15.32
CA GLY A 126 3.86 22.27 -14.89
C GLY A 126 4.54 23.36 -14.06
N GLU A 127 5.55 23.02 -13.28
CA GLU A 127 6.30 23.97 -12.45
C GLU A 127 7.34 24.77 -13.23
N GLN A 128 7.77 24.28 -14.39
CA GLN A 128 8.77 24.96 -15.23
C GLN A 128 8.18 26.02 -16.16
N LYS A 129 6.89 26.22 -16.08
CA LYS A 129 6.22 27.29 -16.79
C LYS A 129 6.22 28.57 -15.90
#